data_b2e9e9a7dba6c2444e83e355176277e8
#
_entry.id   b2e9e9a7dba6c2444e83e355176277e8
#
_cell.length_a   1.000
_cell.length_b   1.000
_cell.length_c   1.000
_cell.angle_alpha   90.00
_cell.angle_beta   90.00
_cell.angle_gamma   90.00
#
_symmetry.space_group_name_H-M   'P 1'
#
loop_
_entity.id
_entity.type
_entity.pdbx_description
1 polymer ?
#
loop_
_entity_poly.entity_id
_entity_poly.type
_entity_poly.pdbx_seq_one_letter_code
_entity_poly.pdbx_strand_id
1 'polypeptide(L)'
;SMKSSAKLINCARGGLIDEEALAEALNKSLIGGAAIDVFSKEPLESNSPLLKVEKNLILTPHLGASTREAQENVAVDVAEQIRDVLLGLSARTAVNIPGLSPDIMDSLKPHLQLAETMGLLISQLSGGQIQKLEVKLQGEFVQHPSQPLIIASLKGLLSKALGDRINYVNASLEADSRGISVVENKDEARPEFASGSLQLTTYGDNGDHSVAGSIFADGELRIISIDQYPVNVSPSRYMLVTRHRDMPGIIGKLGSLLGSNNVNIASMQVGRKIVRGEAVMVLSIDDPIPNKLLDTIIEVEGITNANPVTL
;
A
#
# COMPACT_ATOMS: atom_id res chain seq x y z
N SER A 1 -2.71 32.86 -24.62
CA SER A 1 -3.87 33.68 -24.99
C SER A 1 -4.82 33.87 -23.82
N MET A 2 -4.59 34.90 -22.99
CA MET A 2 -5.46 35.28 -21.88
C MET A 2 -6.42 36.39 -22.32
N LYS A 3 -7.56 36.51 -21.64
CA LYS A 3 -8.46 37.67 -21.83
C LYS A 3 -7.77 38.94 -21.32
N SER A 4 -8.03 40.09 -21.92
CA SER A 4 -7.47 41.38 -21.47
C SER A 4 -7.92 41.80 -20.06
N SER A 5 -9.00 41.20 -19.55
CA SER A 5 -9.47 41.37 -18.17
C SER A 5 -8.87 40.38 -17.18
N ALA A 6 -8.07 39.40 -17.63
CA ALA A 6 -7.50 38.38 -16.77
C ALA A 6 -6.56 39.00 -15.73
N LYS A 7 -6.60 38.48 -14.50
CA LYS A 7 -5.65 38.82 -13.43
C LYS A 7 -4.86 37.58 -13.08
N LEU A 8 -3.52 37.74 -12.94
CA LEU A 8 -2.58 36.67 -12.63
C LEU A 8 -2.11 36.80 -11.18
N ILE A 9 -2.24 35.73 -10.41
CA ILE A 9 -1.81 35.72 -9.01
C ILE A 9 -0.84 34.55 -8.80
N ASN A 10 0.33 34.79 -8.22
CA ASN A 10 1.30 33.79 -7.86
C ASN A 10 1.79 34.00 -6.42
N CYS A 11 1.30 33.12 -5.53
CA CYS A 11 1.76 32.99 -4.15
C CYS A 11 2.35 31.58 -3.91
N ALA A 12 2.75 30.87 -4.97
CA ALA A 12 3.24 29.50 -4.89
C ALA A 12 4.75 29.43 -4.86
N ARG A 13 5.41 29.57 -6.02
CA ARG A 13 6.88 29.58 -6.13
C ARG A 13 7.33 30.49 -7.29
N GLY A 14 8.53 31.05 -7.13
CA GLY A 14 9.24 31.76 -8.20
C GLY A 14 9.55 30.79 -9.37
N GLY A 15 9.72 31.36 -10.57
CA GLY A 15 10.00 30.60 -11.79
C GLY A 15 8.78 29.95 -12.46
N LEU A 16 7.58 30.00 -11.84
CA LEU A 16 6.33 29.57 -12.48
C LEU A 16 5.83 30.56 -13.53
N ILE A 17 6.23 31.80 -13.41
CA ILE A 17 5.89 32.91 -14.31
C ILE A 17 7.20 33.51 -14.82
N ASP A 18 7.28 33.72 -16.13
CA ASP A 18 8.33 34.53 -16.73
C ASP A 18 8.08 36.02 -16.38
N GLU A 19 8.95 36.56 -15.55
CA GLU A 19 8.82 37.92 -15.00
C GLU A 19 9.01 39.02 -16.08
N GLU A 20 9.83 38.77 -17.11
CA GLU A 20 10.01 39.68 -18.24
C GLU A 20 8.75 39.70 -19.09
N ALA A 21 8.23 38.54 -19.45
CA ALA A 21 7.00 38.42 -20.23
C ALA A 21 5.80 39.01 -19.48
N LEU A 22 5.72 38.83 -18.16
CA LEU A 22 4.68 39.44 -17.33
C LEU A 22 4.75 40.94 -17.32
N ALA A 23 5.94 41.52 -17.12
CA ALA A 23 6.16 42.98 -17.13
C ALA A 23 5.77 43.56 -18.49
N GLU A 24 6.16 42.92 -19.58
CA GLU A 24 5.77 43.31 -20.95
C GLU A 24 4.27 43.29 -21.15
N ALA A 25 3.60 42.21 -20.72
CA ALA A 25 2.15 42.05 -20.85
C ALA A 25 1.35 43.09 -20.08
N LEU A 26 1.82 43.48 -18.86
CA LEU A 26 1.21 44.52 -18.05
C LEU A 26 1.42 45.92 -18.67
N ASN A 27 2.62 46.22 -19.10
CA ASN A 27 2.94 47.52 -19.73
C ASN A 27 2.17 47.72 -21.05
N LYS A 28 1.93 46.64 -21.80
CA LYS A 28 1.10 46.65 -23.03
C LYS A 28 -0.40 46.49 -22.77
N SER A 29 -0.85 46.40 -21.52
CA SER A 29 -2.26 46.19 -21.13
C SER A 29 -2.88 44.94 -21.79
N LEU A 30 -2.08 43.88 -22.01
CA LEU A 30 -2.54 42.60 -22.58
C LEU A 30 -3.31 41.78 -21.57
N ILE A 31 -3.10 42.04 -20.26
CA ILE A 31 -3.85 41.48 -19.14
C ILE A 31 -4.28 42.54 -18.16
N GLY A 32 -5.30 42.28 -17.35
CA GLY A 32 -5.92 43.25 -16.46
C GLY A 32 -5.15 43.53 -15.16
N GLY A 33 -4.13 42.75 -14.83
CA GLY A 33 -3.30 42.95 -13.65
C GLY A 33 -2.62 41.68 -13.16
N ALA A 34 -1.68 41.86 -12.18
CA ALA A 34 -1.04 40.73 -11.50
C ALA A 34 -0.78 41.05 -10.02
N ALA A 35 -0.69 39.97 -9.21
CA ALA A 35 -0.20 40.00 -7.82
C ALA A 35 0.83 38.88 -7.63
N ILE A 36 2.05 39.26 -7.26
CA ILE A 36 3.18 38.33 -7.19
C ILE A 36 3.82 38.43 -5.80
N ASP A 37 3.82 37.32 -5.09
CA ASP A 37 4.41 37.19 -3.74
C ASP A 37 5.76 36.46 -3.76
N VAL A 38 6.07 35.78 -4.89
CA VAL A 38 7.25 34.90 -5.04
C VAL A 38 7.97 35.18 -6.34
N PHE A 39 9.32 35.14 -6.31
CA PHE A 39 10.17 35.57 -7.42
C PHE A 39 11.18 34.49 -7.80
N SER A 40 11.64 34.50 -9.05
CA SER A 40 12.68 33.58 -9.54
C SER A 40 13.98 33.74 -8.75
N LYS A 41 14.26 34.94 -8.24
CA LYS A 41 15.35 35.23 -7.31
C LYS A 41 14.84 36.07 -6.14
N GLU A 42 15.07 35.59 -4.96
CA GLU A 42 14.62 36.19 -3.70
C GLU A 42 15.82 36.52 -2.81
N PRO A 43 15.91 37.78 -2.26
CA PRO A 43 14.99 38.91 -2.44
C PRO A 43 14.95 39.41 -3.88
N LEU A 44 13.79 40.02 -4.29
CA LEU A 44 13.64 40.61 -5.63
C LEU A 44 14.77 41.58 -5.93
N GLU A 45 15.46 41.38 -7.05
CA GLU A 45 16.58 42.26 -7.43
C GLU A 45 16.10 43.65 -7.83
N SER A 46 16.91 44.67 -7.49
CA SER A 46 16.59 46.09 -7.78
C SER A 46 16.49 46.41 -9.27
N ASN A 47 17.03 45.57 -10.16
CA ASN A 47 16.93 45.67 -11.60
C ASN A 47 15.77 44.86 -12.21
N SER A 48 14.95 44.19 -11.43
CA SER A 48 13.83 43.37 -11.90
C SER A 48 12.91 44.18 -12.83
N PRO A 49 12.48 43.57 -13.96
CA PRO A 49 11.55 44.21 -14.88
C PRO A 49 10.20 44.52 -14.23
N LEU A 50 9.81 43.73 -13.21
CA LEU A 50 8.56 43.94 -12.47
C LEU A 50 8.52 45.27 -11.73
N LEU A 51 9.66 45.78 -11.23
CA LEU A 51 9.76 47.07 -10.55
C LEU A 51 9.56 48.27 -11.49
N LYS A 52 9.60 48.05 -12.79
CA LYS A 52 9.37 49.09 -13.83
C LYS A 52 7.90 49.15 -14.28
N VAL A 53 7.04 48.26 -13.78
CA VAL A 53 5.62 48.26 -14.10
C VAL A 53 4.88 49.23 -13.19
N GLU A 54 4.27 50.27 -13.80
CA GLU A 54 3.69 51.39 -13.03
C GLU A 54 2.25 51.13 -12.57
N LYS A 55 1.52 50.20 -13.22
CA LYS A 55 0.07 50.01 -12.98
C LYS A 55 -0.32 48.52 -12.96
N ASN A 56 -1.36 48.23 -12.20
CA ASN A 56 -2.00 46.90 -12.16
C ASN A 56 -1.06 45.77 -11.69
N LEU A 57 -0.03 46.05 -10.92
CA LEU A 57 0.86 45.07 -10.32
C LEU A 57 0.96 45.30 -8.81
N ILE A 58 0.80 44.24 -8.05
CA ILE A 58 1.04 44.16 -6.61
C ILE A 58 2.21 43.21 -6.40
N LEU A 59 3.24 43.68 -5.67
CA LEU A 59 4.38 42.87 -5.25
C LEU A 59 4.40 42.81 -3.72
N THR A 60 4.59 41.61 -3.18
CA THR A 60 4.75 41.35 -1.76
C THR A 60 6.01 40.52 -1.51
N PRO A 61 6.72 40.70 -0.37
CA PRO A 61 8.01 40.06 -0.17
C PRO A 61 7.92 38.67 0.41
N HIS A 62 7.24 37.75 -0.27
CA HIS A 62 7.04 36.37 0.11
C HIS A 62 6.38 36.23 1.49
N LEU A 63 5.19 36.79 1.65
CA LEU A 63 4.47 36.87 2.92
C LEU A 63 3.57 35.67 3.22
N GLY A 64 3.34 34.79 2.28
CA GLY A 64 2.37 33.69 2.39
C GLY A 64 2.50 32.84 3.67
N ALA A 65 3.73 32.57 4.12
CA ALA A 65 4.01 31.84 5.36
C ALA A 65 4.75 32.70 6.41
N SER A 66 4.91 34.01 6.20
CA SER A 66 5.79 34.89 7.02
C SER A 66 4.99 35.75 7.99
N THR A 67 3.66 35.66 8.02
CA THR A 67 2.85 36.30 9.05
C THR A 67 2.91 35.48 10.34
N ARG A 68 2.81 36.16 11.51
CA ARG A 68 2.78 35.47 12.81
C ARG A 68 1.68 34.44 12.90
N GLU A 69 0.49 34.77 12.42
CA GLU A 69 -0.66 33.86 12.37
C GLU A 69 -0.41 32.63 11.49
N ALA A 70 0.18 32.82 10.30
CA ALA A 70 0.51 31.71 9.40
C ALA A 70 1.55 30.77 10.03
N GLN A 71 2.57 31.30 10.69
CA GLN A 71 3.61 30.50 11.36
C GLN A 71 3.03 29.71 12.53
N GLU A 72 2.17 30.31 13.35
CA GLU A 72 1.51 29.63 14.46
C GLU A 72 0.59 28.49 13.94
N ASN A 73 -0.23 28.77 12.91
CA ASN A 73 -1.14 27.77 12.33
C ASN A 73 -0.39 26.61 11.70
N VAL A 74 0.67 26.88 10.91
CA VAL A 74 1.49 25.83 10.28
C VAL A 74 2.16 24.95 11.33
N ALA A 75 2.70 25.56 12.40
CA ALA A 75 3.35 24.80 13.47
C ALA A 75 2.37 23.85 14.18
N VAL A 76 1.15 24.31 14.48
CA VAL A 76 0.11 23.49 15.10
C VAL A 76 -0.32 22.37 14.17
N ASP A 77 -0.62 22.68 12.88
CA ASP A 77 -1.06 21.69 11.91
C ASP A 77 -0.01 20.60 11.67
N VAL A 78 1.28 20.97 11.55
CA VAL A 78 2.36 19.98 11.42
C VAL A 78 2.50 19.14 12.67
N ALA A 79 2.41 19.72 13.88
CA ALA A 79 2.49 18.96 15.13
C ALA A 79 1.34 17.95 15.26
N GLU A 80 0.11 18.34 14.89
CA GLU A 80 -1.04 17.45 14.85
C GLU A 80 -0.84 16.30 13.86
N GLN A 81 -0.36 16.58 12.65
CA GLN A 81 -0.11 15.55 11.64
C GLN A 81 0.98 14.57 12.07
N ILE A 82 2.07 15.06 12.70
CA ILE A 82 3.11 14.19 13.27
C ILE A 82 2.52 13.29 14.35
N ARG A 83 1.73 13.85 15.29
CA ARG A 83 1.02 13.07 16.31
C ARG A 83 0.17 11.99 15.66
N ASP A 84 -0.64 12.32 14.66
CA ASP A 84 -1.55 11.40 14.01
C ASP A 84 -0.76 10.24 13.34
N VAL A 85 0.34 10.53 12.66
CA VAL A 85 1.22 9.50 12.08
C VAL A 85 1.85 8.60 13.14
N LEU A 86 2.31 9.15 14.27
CA LEU A 86 2.86 8.36 15.37
C LEU A 86 1.83 7.45 16.03
N LEU A 87 0.54 7.85 15.99
CA LEU A 87 -0.59 7.03 16.46
C LEU A 87 -1.08 6.03 15.40
N GLY A 88 -0.39 5.90 14.26
CA GLY A 88 -0.76 5.01 13.16
C GLY A 88 -1.90 5.55 12.26
N LEU A 89 -2.26 6.82 12.42
CA LEU A 89 -3.21 7.50 11.55
C LEU A 89 -2.50 8.08 10.32
N SER A 90 -3.28 8.50 9.32
CA SER A 90 -2.74 9.04 8.07
C SER A 90 -2.41 10.53 8.19
N ALA A 91 -1.30 10.96 7.56
CA ALA A 91 -1.00 12.37 7.39
C ALA A 91 -1.91 12.99 6.32
N ARG A 92 -2.64 14.06 6.67
CA ARG A 92 -3.63 14.71 5.79
C ARG A 92 -3.02 15.39 4.57
N THR A 93 -1.79 15.88 4.68
CA THR A 93 -1.10 16.67 3.65
C THR A 93 0.25 16.09 3.24
N ALA A 94 0.42 14.76 3.33
CA ALA A 94 1.64 14.11 2.90
C ALA A 94 1.86 14.29 1.39
N VAL A 95 3.07 14.68 1.00
CA VAL A 95 3.43 14.93 -0.42
C VAL A 95 3.71 13.63 -1.17
N ASN A 96 4.17 12.62 -0.46
CA ASN A 96 4.65 11.33 -0.99
C ASN A 96 3.75 10.14 -0.64
N ILE A 97 2.57 10.40 -0.10
CA ILE A 97 1.49 9.43 0.06
C ILE A 97 0.29 9.99 -0.70
N PRO A 98 -0.48 9.17 -1.46
CA PRO A 98 -1.70 9.64 -2.08
C PRO A 98 -2.61 10.27 -1.01
N GLY A 99 -2.88 11.56 -1.13
CA GLY A 99 -3.78 12.29 -0.21
C GLY A 99 -5.20 11.76 -0.38
N LEU A 100 -5.61 10.87 0.51
CA LEU A 100 -6.99 10.41 0.58
C LEU A 100 -7.75 11.26 1.59
N SER A 101 -8.99 11.64 1.25
CA SER A 101 -9.84 12.30 2.23
C SER A 101 -10.09 11.36 3.43
N PRO A 102 -10.33 11.90 4.64
CA PRO A 102 -10.60 11.08 5.83
C PRO A 102 -11.69 10.02 5.59
N ASP A 103 -12.77 10.40 4.92
CA ASP A 103 -13.90 9.50 4.61
C ASP A 103 -13.46 8.31 3.73
N ILE A 104 -12.60 8.58 2.73
CA ILE A 104 -12.05 7.53 1.86
C ILE A 104 -11.08 6.65 2.66
N MET A 105 -10.27 7.23 3.54
CA MET A 105 -9.35 6.46 4.40
C MET A 105 -10.09 5.51 5.32
N ASP A 106 -11.16 5.94 5.97
CA ASP A 106 -11.95 5.08 6.86
C ASP A 106 -12.58 3.91 6.11
N SER A 107 -13.12 4.14 4.92
CA SER A 107 -13.66 3.08 4.06
C SER A 107 -12.58 2.14 3.52
N LEU A 108 -11.36 2.64 3.30
CA LEU A 108 -10.24 1.88 2.74
C LEU A 108 -9.47 1.08 3.79
N LYS A 109 -9.58 1.42 5.07
CA LYS A 109 -8.83 0.81 6.18
C LYS A 109 -8.87 -0.74 6.18
N PRO A 110 -10.04 -1.40 6.05
CA PRO A 110 -10.08 -2.87 5.97
C PRO A 110 -9.34 -3.41 4.72
N HIS A 111 -9.44 -2.70 3.60
CA HIS A 111 -8.76 -3.08 2.35
C HIS A 111 -7.23 -2.97 2.46
N LEU A 112 -6.74 -1.90 3.12
CA LEU A 112 -5.31 -1.74 3.41
C LEU A 112 -4.80 -2.83 4.35
N GLN A 113 -5.57 -3.15 5.39
CA GLN A 113 -5.23 -4.22 6.33
C GLN A 113 -5.17 -5.58 5.62
N LEU A 114 -6.14 -5.88 4.75
CA LEU A 114 -6.13 -7.09 3.93
C LEU A 114 -4.88 -7.14 3.04
N ALA A 115 -4.59 -6.05 2.33
CA ALA A 115 -3.45 -5.97 1.41
C ALA A 115 -2.11 -6.18 2.13
N GLU A 116 -1.92 -5.55 3.29
CA GLU A 116 -0.73 -5.70 4.13
C GLU A 116 -0.60 -7.13 4.65
N THR A 117 -1.67 -7.70 5.19
CA THR A 117 -1.71 -9.08 5.68
C THR A 117 -1.38 -10.08 4.58
N MET A 118 -1.94 -9.90 3.39
CA MET A 118 -1.65 -10.76 2.23
C MET A 118 -0.22 -10.61 1.74
N GLY A 119 0.32 -9.38 1.75
CA GLY A 119 1.73 -9.12 1.45
C GLY A 119 2.67 -9.87 2.39
N LEU A 120 2.40 -9.82 3.70
CA LEU A 120 3.16 -10.55 4.71
C LEU A 120 3.01 -12.08 4.57
N LEU A 121 1.81 -12.57 4.28
CA LEU A 121 1.56 -13.98 4.05
C LEU A 121 2.34 -14.49 2.83
N ILE A 122 2.19 -13.83 1.68
CA ILE A 122 2.82 -14.30 0.44
C ILE A 122 4.35 -14.22 0.51
N SER A 123 4.94 -13.26 1.24
CA SER A 123 6.39 -13.19 1.45
C SER A 123 6.95 -14.42 2.16
N GLN A 124 6.16 -15.01 3.05
CA GLN A 124 6.55 -16.19 3.82
C GLN A 124 6.33 -17.49 3.05
N LEU A 125 5.41 -17.50 2.09
CA LEU A 125 5.18 -18.63 1.19
C LEU A 125 6.21 -18.69 0.05
N SER A 126 6.58 -17.53 -0.50
CA SER A 126 7.46 -17.45 -1.68
C SER A 126 8.89 -17.92 -1.37
N GLY A 127 9.44 -17.54 -0.22
CA GLY A 127 10.87 -17.79 0.05
C GLY A 127 11.75 -17.13 -1.04
N GLY A 128 13.08 -17.13 -0.90
CA GLY A 128 13.98 -16.64 -1.94
C GLY A 128 13.81 -15.17 -2.32
N GLN A 129 14.41 -14.79 -3.47
CA GLN A 129 14.31 -13.44 -4.00
C GLN A 129 13.06 -13.29 -4.88
N ILE A 130 12.25 -12.29 -4.58
CA ILE A 130 11.07 -11.92 -5.36
C ILE A 130 11.51 -10.88 -6.40
N GLN A 131 11.16 -11.09 -7.66
CA GLN A 131 11.52 -10.23 -8.80
C GLN A 131 10.33 -9.41 -9.29
N LYS A 132 9.11 -9.91 -9.11
CA LYS A 132 7.89 -9.23 -9.53
C LYS A 132 6.75 -9.49 -8.54
N LEU A 133 5.97 -8.44 -8.28
CA LEU A 133 4.67 -8.51 -7.62
C LEU A 133 3.59 -8.09 -8.60
N GLU A 134 2.61 -8.94 -8.84
CA GLU A 134 1.40 -8.61 -9.56
C GLU A 134 0.25 -8.42 -8.57
N VAL A 135 -0.44 -7.29 -8.69
CA VAL A 135 -1.58 -6.91 -7.84
C VAL A 135 -2.81 -6.85 -8.74
N LYS A 136 -3.72 -7.79 -8.56
CA LYS A 136 -4.98 -7.85 -9.30
C LYS A 136 -6.15 -7.46 -8.41
N LEU A 137 -6.89 -6.43 -8.83
CA LEU A 137 -8.13 -5.97 -8.21
C LEU A 137 -9.33 -6.50 -9.01
N GLN A 138 -10.31 -7.09 -8.34
CA GLN A 138 -11.50 -7.63 -8.99
C GLN A 138 -12.79 -7.14 -8.34
N GLY A 139 -13.83 -6.98 -9.15
CA GLY A 139 -15.16 -6.59 -8.71
C GLY A 139 -15.16 -5.25 -7.98
N GLU A 140 -15.71 -5.21 -6.76
CA GLU A 140 -15.83 -3.98 -5.95
C GLU A 140 -14.48 -3.32 -5.63
N PHE A 141 -13.40 -4.11 -5.52
CA PHE A 141 -12.06 -3.56 -5.27
C PHE A 141 -11.55 -2.62 -6.38
N VAL A 142 -12.05 -2.75 -7.60
CA VAL A 142 -11.68 -1.87 -8.72
C VAL A 142 -12.14 -0.43 -8.50
N GLN A 143 -13.17 -0.21 -7.69
CA GLN A 143 -13.72 1.12 -7.39
C GLN A 143 -12.83 1.91 -6.41
N HIS A 144 -11.93 1.24 -5.71
CA HIS A 144 -11.00 1.87 -4.78
C HIS A 144 -9.72 2.34 -5.47
N PRO A 145 -9.07 3.40 -4.94
CA PRO A 145 -7.74 3.78 -5.37
C PRO A 145 -6.76 2.60 -5.22
N SER A 146 -6.12 2.19 -6.31
CA SER A 146 -5.23 1.02 -6.31
C SER A 146 -3.89 1.29 -5.66
N GLN A 147 -3.35 2.50 -5.81
CA GLN A 147 -2.02 2.84 -5.30
C GLN A 147 -1.84 2.60 -3.80
N PRO A 148 -2.78 2.99 -2.91
CA PRO A 148 -2.68 2.65 -1.48
C PRO A 148 -2.67 1.15 -1.21
N LEU A 149 -3.43 0.35 -1.97
CA LEU A 149 -3.47 -1.10 -1.82
C LEU A 149 -2.15 -1.76 -2.27
N ILE A 150 -1.55 -1.25 -3.35
CA ILE A 150 -0.23 -1.67 -3.81
C ILE A 150 0.83 -1.36 -2.75
N ILE A 151 0.85 -0.15 -2.20
CA ILE A 151 1.78 0.25 -1.15
C ILE A 151 1.62 -0.62 0.10
N ALA A 152 0.38 -0.89 0.53
CA ALA A 152 0.10 -1.78 1.66
C ALA A 152 0.60 -3.21 1.40
N SER A 153 0.37 -3.75 0.19
CA SER A 153 0.87 -5.05 -0.23
C SER A 153 2.40 -5.13 -0.19
N LEU A 154 3.08 -4.09 -0.69
CA LEU A 154 4.54 -3.99 -0.67
C LEU A 154 5.10 -3.87 0.76
N LYS A 155 4.45 -3.05 1.61
CA LYS A 155 4.81 -2.96 3.03
C LYS A 155 4.74 -4.34 3.69
N GLY A 156 3.65 -5.07 3.53
CA GLY A 156 3.51 -6.43 4.03
C GLY A 156 4.55 -7.38 3.45
N LEU A 157 4.78 -7.35 2.14
CA LEU A 157 5.74 -8.20 1.43
C LEU A 157 7.17 -8.02 1.96
N LEU A 158 7.56 -6.79 2.28
CA LEU A 158 8.91 -6.45 2.70
C LEU A 158 9.10 -6.48 4.23
N SER A 159 8.01 -6.56 5.01
CA SER A 159 8.07 -6.45 6.48
C SER A 159 8.88 -7.58 7.14
N LYS A 160 8.85 -8.81 6.60
CA LYS A 160 9.68 -9.91 7.11
C LYS A 160 11.19 -9.62 6.99
N ALA A 161 11.61 -8.96 5.91
CA ALA A 161 13.02 -8.67 5.64
C ALA A 161 13.50 -7.38 6.31
N LEU A 162 12.63 -6.38 6.46
CA LEU A 162 13.00 -5.04 6.91
C LEU A 162 12.52 -4.68 8.32
N GLY A 163 11.58 -5.44 8.88
CA GLY A 163 10.98 -5.17 10.20
C GLY A 163 10.36 -3.78 10.25
N ASP A 164 10.58 -3.05 11.34
CA ASP A 164 10.02 -1.71 11.59
C ASP A 164 10.56 -0.61 10.65
N ARG A 165 11.57 -0.92 9.83
CA ARG A 165 12.14 0.03 8.86
C ARG A 165 11.25 0.25 7.65
N ILE A 166 10.31 -0.66 7.36
CA ILE A 166 9.37 -0.52 6.26
C ILE A 166 8.08 0.17 6.71
N ASN A 167 7.61 1.10 5.90
CA ASN A 167 6.38 1.83 6.15
C ASN A 167 5.69 2.21 4.82
N TYR A 168 4.52 2.83 4.88
CA TYR A 168 3.76 3.22 3.70
C TYR A 168 4.45 4.28 2.81
N VAL A 169 5.41 5.03 3.35
CA VAL A 169 6.14 6.07 2.60
C VAL A 169 7.26 5.47 1.76
N ASN A 170 8.01 4.50 2.32
CA ASN A 170 9.18 3.95 1.67
C ASN A 170 8.97 2.61 0.97
N ALA A 171 7.80 1.99 1.09
CA ALA A 171 7.56 0.63 0.55
C ALA A 171 7.82 0.53 -0.95
N SER A 172 7.38 1.50 -1.75
CA SER A 172 7.64 1.50 -3.19
C SER A 172 9.13 1.69 -3.51
N LEU A 173 9.80 2.63 -2.84
CA LEU A 173 11.25 2.87 -3.02
C LEU A 173 12.08 1.66 -2.62
N GLU A 174 11.71 1.00 -1.52
CA GLU A 174 12.38 -0.22 -1.06
C GLU A 174 12.18 -1.40 -2.02
N ALA A 175 11.00 -1.51 -2.63
CA ALA A 175 10.73 -2.50 -3.68
C ALA A 175 11.59 -2.24 -4.93
N ASP A 176 11.58 -1.00 -5.43
CA ASP A 176 12.38 -0.59 -6.60
C ASP A 176 13.88 -0.81 -6.36
N SER A 177 14.40 -0.46 -5.18
CA SER A 177 15.82 -0.64 -4.83
C SER A 177 16.25 -2.10 -4.81
N ARG A 178 15.30 -3.03 -4.63
CA ARG A 178 15.51 -4.49 -4.65
C ARG A 178 15.21 -5.13 -5.99
N GLY A 179 14.87 -4.32 -6.99
CA GLY A 179 14.53 -4.80 -8.33
C GLY A 179 13.18 -5.51 -8.42
N ILE A 180 12.27 -5.25 -7.47
CA ILE A 180 10.92 -5.82 -7.51
C ILE A 180 10.06 -4.96 -8.42
N SER A 181 9.70 -5.47 -9.59
CA SER A 181 8.75 -4.82 -10.50
C SER A 181 7.33 -5.04 -10.01
N VAL A 182 6.49 -3.99 -10.10
CA VAL A 182 5.07 -4.06 -9.69
C VAL A 182 4.19 -3.92 -10.92
N VAL A 183 3.23 -4.84 -11.07
CA VAL A 183 2.24 -4.83 -12.16
C VAL A 183 0.85 -4.77 -11.56
N GLU A 184 0.06 -3.81 -11.99
CA GLU A 184 -1.33 -3.65 -11.61
C GLU A 184 -2.25 -4.21 -12.70
N ASN A 185 -3.24 -5.01 -12.28
CA ASN A 185 -4.31 -5.50 -13.14
C ASN A 185 -5.67 -5.19 -12.52
N LYS A 186 -6.62 -4.77 -13.34
CA LYS A 186 -8.01 -4.51 -12.95
C LYS A 186 -8.96 -5.38 -13.76
N ASP A 187 -9.94 -5.97 -13.07
CA ASP A 187 -10.93 -6.85 -13.67
C ASP A 187 -12.30 -6.58 -13.01
N GLU A 188 -13.22 -6.02 -13.75
CA GLU A 188 -14.55 -5.68 -13.24
C GLU A 188 -15.42 -6.93 -12.96
N ALA A 189 -15.02 -8.10 -13.45
CA ALA A 189 -15.72 -9.34 -13.16
C ALA A 189 -15.72 -9.65 -11.66
N ARG A 190 -16.89 -9.99 -11.12
CA ARG A 190 -17.00 -10.38 -9.72
C ARG A 190 -16.46 -11.78 -9.52
N PRO A 191 -15.68 -12.03 -8.44
CA PRO A 191 -15.33 -13.39 -8.05
C PRO A 191 -16.58 -14.19 -7.70
N GLU A 192 -16.52 -15.51 -7.84
CA GLU A 192 -17.68 -16.42 -7.67
C GLU A 192 -18.32 -16.33 -6.26
N PHE A 193 -17.52 -16.06 -5.23
CA PHE A 193 -17.96 -16.12 -3.82
C PHE A 193 -17.82 -14.82 -3.04
N ALA A 194 -17.54 -13.68 -3.71
CA ALA A 194 -17.33 -12.39 -3.04
C ALA A 194 -17.77 -11.23 -3.92
N SER A 195 -18.06 -10.06 -3.34
CA SER A 195 -18.38 -8.84 -4.08
C SER A 195 -17.17 -8.29 -4.84
N GLY A 196 -15.97 -8.55 -4.33
CA GLY A 196 -14.69 -8.20 -4.93
C GLY A 196 -13.55 -8.94 -4.24
N SER A 197 -12.36 -8.90 -4.82
CA SER A 197 -11.15 -9.49 -4.26
C SER A 197 -9.89 -8.73 -4.64
N LEU A 198 -8.89 -8.86 -3.78
CA LEU A 198 -7.50 -8.54 -4.05
C LEU A 198 -6.76 -9.86 -4.26
N GLN A 199 -5.97 -9.97 -5.33
CA GLN A 199 -5.04 -11.06 -5.54
C GLN A 199 -3.63 -10.53 -5.68
N LEU A 200 -2.70 -11.12 -4.94
CA LEU A 200 -1.27 -10.90 -5.04
C LEU A 200 -0.63 -12.12 -5.68
N THR A 201 0.24 -11.91 -6.64
CA THR A 201 1.06 -12.97 -7.22
C THR A 201 2.52 -12.52 -7.23
N THR A 202 3.39 -13.33 -6.63
CA THR A 202 4.84 -13.12 -6.65
C THR A 202 5.49 -14.06 -7.64
N TYR A 203 6.51 -13.55 -8.33
CA TYR A 203 7.38 -14.31 -9.22
C TYR A 203 8.81 -14.20 -8.70
N GLY A 204 9.46 -15.33 -8.51
CA GLY A 204 10.80 -15.36 -7.92
C GLY A 204 11.52 -16.69 -8.09
N ASP A 205 12.69 -16.81 -7.46
CA ASP A 205 13.61 -17.93 -7.66
C ASP A 205 13.03 -19.28 -7.22
N ASN A 206 12.12 -19.28 -6.24
CA ASN A 206 11.48 -20.50 -5.71
C ASN A 206 10.12 -20.81 -6.38
N GLY A 207 9.84 -20.18 -7.52
CA GLY A 207 8.59 -20.31 -8.26
C GLY A 207 7.57 -19.22 -7.94
N ASP A 208 6.41 -19.38 -8.53
CA ASP A 208 5.33 -18.40 -8.43
C ASP A 208 4.37 -18.80 -7.31
N HIS A 209 4.00 -17.81 -6.50
CA HIS A 209 2.99 -17.98 -5.44
C HIS A 209 1.88 -16.96 -5.61
N SER A 210 0.65 -17.34 -5.27
CA SER A 210 -0.48 -16.45 -5.32
C SER A 210 -1.35 -16.57 -4.06
N VAL A 211 -1.85 -15.43 -3.59
CA VAL A 211 -2.82 -15.34 -2.50
C VAL A 211 -3.94 -14.41 -2.94
N ALA A 212 -5.19 -14.83 -2.76
CA ALA A 212 -6.35 -13.98 -2.96
C ALA A 212 -7.12 -13.82 -1.65
N GLY A 213 -7.63 -12.62 -1.43
CA GLY A 213 -8.41 -12.28 -0.25
C GLY A 213 -9.59 -11.36 -0.58
N SER A 214 -10.54 -11.32 0.33
CA SER A 214 -11.74 -10.50 0.24
C SER A 214 -12.17 -10.01 1.63
N ILE A 215 -13.05 -9.02 1.64
CA ILE A 215 -13.74 -8.54 2.83
C ILE A 215 -15.18 -8.99 2.71
N PHE A 216 -15.65 -9.75 3.69
CA PHE A 216 -17.01 -10.29 3.69
C PHE A 216 -18.00 -9.29 4.29
N ALA A 217 -19.29 -9.54 4.14
CA ALA A 217 -20.37 -8.64 4.57
C ALA A 217 -20.38 -8.35 6.09
N ASP A 218 -19.78 -9.23 6.88
CA ASP A 218 -19.56 -9.06 8.31
C ASP A 218 -18.36 -8.15 8.66
N GLY A 219 -17.65 -7.66 7.63
CA GLY A 219 -16.42 -6.87 7.74
C GLY A 219 -15.16 -7.69 8.00
N GLU A 220 -15.26 -9.03 8.05
CA GLU A 220 -14.11 -9.88 8.29
C GLU A 220 -13.24 -10.06 7.05
N LEU A 221 -11.93 -10.01 7.28
CA LEU A 221 -10.92 -10.30 6.27
C LEU A 221 -10.83 -11.82 6.09
N ARG A 222 -10.87 -12.29 4.86
CA ARG A 222 -10.74 -13.70 4.51
C ARG A 222 -9.73 -13.93 3.40
N ILE A 223 -8.84 -14.89 3.60
CA ILE A 223 -8.04 -15.46 2.51
C ILE A 223 -8.93 -16.48 1.82
N ILE A 224 -9.18 -16.28 0.53
CA ILE A 224 -10.10 -17.09 -0.28
C ILE A 224 -9.38 -18.04 -1.23
N SER A 225 -8.08 -17.81 -1.48
CA SER A 225 -7.28 -18.73 -2.30
C SER A 225 -5.79 -18.61 -1.92
N ILE A 226 -5.09 -19.74 -1.95
CA ILE A 226 -3.62 -19.84 -1.87
C ILE A 226 -3.15 -20.73 -3.02
N ASP A 227 -2.26 -20.23 -3.86
CA ASP A 227 -1.74 -20.91 -5.07
C ASP A 227 -2.85 -21.49 -5.94
N GLN A 228 -3.94 -20.70 -6.09
CA GLN A 228 -5.16 -21.07 -6.80
C GLN A 228 -5.94 -22.25 -6.18
N TYR A 229 -5.61 -22.70 -4.98
CA TYR A 229 -6.45 -23.64 -4.23
C TYR A 229 -7.49 -22.85 -3.42
N PRO A 230 -8.79 -23.14 -3.58
CA PRO A 230 -9.83 -22.43 -2.85
C PRO A 230 -9.75 -22.76 -1.36
N VAL A 231 -9.72 -21.72 -0.53
CA VAL A 231 -9.78 -21.82 0.93
C VAL A 231 -10.73 -20.74 1.46
N ASN A 232 -11.08 -20.78 2.74
CA ASN A 232 -11.83 -19.71 3.40
C ASN A 232 -11.31 -19.57 4.83
N VAL A 233 -10.29 -18.74 5.00
CA VAL A 233 -9.54 -18.67 6.25
C VAL A 233 -9.49 -17.23 6.74
N SER A 234 -9.86 -17.00 8.00
CA SER A 234 -9.54 -15.74 8.69
C SER A 234 -8.05 -15.71 9.03
N PRO A 235 -7.32 -14.66 8.66
CA PRO A 235 -5.93 -14.52 9.07
C PRO A 235 -5.77 -14.62 10.59
N SER A 236 -4.82 -15.40 11.06
CA SER A 236 -4.49 -15.52 12.47
C SER A 236 -2.98 -15.36 12.70
N ARG A 237 -2.60 -15.01 13.93
CA ARG A 237 -1.22 -14.69 14.27
C ARG A 237 -0.23 -15.79 13.86
N TYR A 238 -0.59 -17.03 14.11
CA TYR A 238 0.22 -18.18 13.73
C TYR A 238 -0.59 -19.11 12.83
N MET A 239 0.01 -19.45 11.72
CA MET A 239 -0.61 -20.35 10.74
C MET A 239 0.42 -21.35 10.25
N LEU A 240 -0.06 -22.50 9.82
CA LEU A 240 0.72 -23.47 9.09
C LEU A 240 0.06 -23.71 7.74
N VAL A 241 0.77 -23.43 6.66
CA VAL A 241 0.32 -23.70 5.29
C VAL A 241 1.09 -24.88 4.75
N THR A 242 0.40 -25.99 4.42
CA THR A 242 1.05 -27.17 3.85
C THR A 242 0.55 -27.46 2.44
N ARG A 243 1.44 -27.93 1.58
CA ARG A 243 1.08 -28.63 0.33
C ARG A 243 1.20 -30.13 0.58
N HIS A 244 0.20 -30.88 0.15
CA HIS A 244 0.17 -32.32 0.36
C HIS A 244 -0.65 -33.02 -0.71
N ARG A 245 -0.46 -34.32 -0.85
CA ARG A 245 -1.34 -35.17 -1.64
C ARG A 245 -2.63 -35.45 -0.86
N ASP A 246 -3.79 -35.22 -1.47
CA ASP A 246 -5.10 -35.49 -0.86
C ASP A 246 -5.30 -37.01 -0.71
N MET A 247 -5.01 -37.53 0.47
CA MET A 247 -5.08 -38.95 0.79
C MET A 247 -5.69 -39.20 2.17
N PRO A 248 -6.37 -40.31 2.37
CA PRO A 248 -6.93 -40.67 3.67
C PRO A 248 -5.85 -40.74 4.75
N GLY A 249 -6.16 -40.18 5.93
CA GLY A 249 -5.27 -40.20 7.09
C GLY A 249 -4.27 -39.01 7.21
N ILE A 250 -4.04 -38.22 6.15
CA ILE A 250 -3.08 -37.10 6.19
C ILE A 250 -3.45 -36.08 7.27
N ILE A 251 -4.72 -35.71 7.38
CA ILE A 251 -5.24 -34.79 8.41
C ILE A 251 -5.00 -35.37 9.81
N GLY A 252 -5.31 -36.66 10.00
CA GLY A 252 -5.13 -37.34 11.27
C GLY A 252 -3.66 -37.41 11.70
N LYS A 253 -2.74 -37.75 10.77
CA LYS A 253 -1.29 -37.79 11.01
C LYS A 253 -0.79 -36.41 11.47
N LEU A 254 -1.14 -35.35 10.74
CA LEU A 254 -0.73 -33.99 11.07
C LEU A 254 -1.33 -33.49 12.39
N GLY A 255 -2.63 -33.71 12.61
CA GLY A 255 -3.31 -33.33 13.85
C GLY A 255 -2.73 -34.05 15.08
N SER A 256 -2.46 -35.35 14.98
CA SER A 256 -1.82 -36.11 16.05
C SER A 256 -0.39 -35.62 16.33
N LEU A 257 0.37 -35.30 15.29
CA LEU A 257 1.74 -34.79 15.42
C LEU A 257 1.75 -33.43 16.13
N LEU A 258 0.89 -32.51 15.73
CA LEU A 258 0.76 -31.20 16.38
C LEU A 258 0.33 -31.32 17.84
N GLY A 259 -0.72 -32.12 18.11
CA GLY A 259 -1.21 -32.35 19.48
C GLY A 259 -0.20 -33.00 20.40
N SER A 260 0.59 -33.99 19.89
CA SER A 260 1.70 -34.62 20.67
C SER A 260 2.82 -33.64 21.01
N ASN A 261 2.92 -32.52 20.30
CA ASN A 261 3.88 -31.43 20.55
C ASN A 261 3.24 -30.22 21.23
N ASN A 262 2.06 -30.37 21.84
CA ASN A 262 1.29 -29.33 22.53
C ASN A 262 0.95 -28.10 21.65
N VAL A 263 0.83 -28.28 20.34
CA VAL A 263 0.36 -27.23 19.43
C VAL A 263 -1.14 -27.41 19.21
N ASN A 264 -1.93 -26.47 19.66
CA ASN A 264 -3.39 -26.50 19.49
C ASN A 264 -3.78 -25.95 18.11
N ILE A 265 -4.78 -26.59 17.48
CA ILE A 265 -5.35 -26.20 16.19
C ILE A 265 -6.68 -25.49 16.46
N ALA A 266 -6.73 -24.19 16.20
CA ALA A 266 -7.95 -23.38 16.33
C ALA A 266 -8.90 -23.60 15.16
N SER A 267 -8.38 -23.69 13.92
CA SER A 267 -9.15 -24.00 12.73
C SER A 267 -8.30 -24.71 11.67
N MET A 268 -8.97 -25.40 10.75
CA MET A 268 -8.32 -26.09 9.64
C MET A 268 -9.20 -26.00 8.39
N GLN A 269 -8.57 -25.68 7.27
CA GLN A 269 -9.21 -25.68 5.96
C GLN A 269 -8.35 -26.46 4.97
N VAL A 270 -9.00 -27.25 4.12
CA VAL A 270 -8.34 -27.98 3.03
C VAL A 270 -8.92 -27.53 1.70
N GLY A 271 -8.08 -26.92 0.88
CA GLY A 271 -8.40 -26.55 -0.50
C GLY A 271 -7.87 -27.59 -1.48
N ARG A 272 -8.70 -28.05 -2.40
CA ARG A 272 -8.31 -28.98 -3.46
C ARG A 272 -9.00 -28.65 -4.78
N LYS A 273 -8.32 -28.90 -5.88
CA LYS A 273 -8.89 -28.74 -7.24
C LYS A 273 -9.44 -30.07 -7.78
N ILE A 274 -8.79 -31.17 -7.44
CA ILE A 274 -9.11 -32.52 -7.94
C ILE A 274 -9.08 -33.49 -6.76
N VAL A 275 -10.04 -34.38 -6.70
CA VAL A 275 -10.10 -35.46 -5.68
C VAL A 275 -8.85 -36.33 -5.80
N ARG A 276 -8.17 -36.58 -4.67
CA ARG A 276 -6.91 -37.34 -4.57
C ARG A 276 -5.73 -36.73 -5.33
N GLY A 277 -5.84 -35.45 -5.76
CA GLY A 277 -4.76 -34.69 -6.33
C GLY A 277 -3.90 -34.00 -5.28
N GLU A 278 -3.24 -32.94 -5.68
CA GLU A 278 -2.58 -32.02 -4.75
C GLU A 278 -3.61 -31.14 -4.03
N ALA A 279 -3.34 -30.82 -2.79
CA ALA A 279 -4.16 -29.98 -1.93
C ALA A 279 -3.29 -29.03 -1.11
N VAL A 280 -3.90 -27.94 -0.70
CA VAL A 280 -3.34 -27.00 0.29
C VAL A 280 -4.17 -27.15 1.58
N MET A 281 -3.49 -27.27 2.71
CA MET A 281 -4.14 -27.22 4.02
C MET A 281 -3.60 -26.01 4.77
N VAL A 282 -4.52 -25.24 5.33
CA VAL A 282 -4.22 -24.07 6.16
C VAL A 282 -4.75 -24.33 7.56
N LEU A 283 -3.85 -24.28 8.54
CA LEU A 283 -4.20 -24.40 9.95
C LEU A 283 -3.95 -23.07 10.64
N SER A 284 -4.91 -22.59 11.40
CA SER A 284 -4.71 -21.57 12.41
C SER A 284 -4.32 -22.25 13.71
N ILE A 285 -3.23 -21.86 14.34
CA ILE A 285 -2.65 -22.50 15.52
C ILE A 285 -2.39 -21.45 16.60
N ASP A 286 -2.36 -21.87 17.86
CA ASP A 286 -2.21 -20.93 18.98
C ASP A 286 -0.75 -20.55 19.24
N ASP A 287 0.21 -21.42 18.87
CA ASP A 287 1.63 -21.27 19.14
C ASP A 287 2.46 -21.39 17.85
N PRO A 288 3.65 -20.75 17.78
CA PRO A 288 4.54 -20.88 16.63
C PRO A 288 5.11 -22.30 16.54
N ILE A 289 5.30 -22.80 15.31
CA ILE A 289 5.87 -24.12 15.05
C ILE A 289 7.40 -24.05 15.26
N PRO A 290 7.99 -24.83 16.21
CA PRO A 290 9.43 -24.95 16.33
C PRO A 290 10.06 -25.62 15.10
N ASN A 291 11.27 -25.22 14.72
CA ASN A 291 11.97 -25.77 13.54
C ASN A 291 12.06 -27.31 13.57
N LYS A 292 12.35 -27.92 14.74
CA LYS A 292 12.41 -29.37 14.89
C LYS A 292 11.08 -30.05 14.58
N LEU A 293 9.95 -29.43 14.94
CA LEU A 293 8.64 -29.93 14.63
C LEU A 293 8.32 -29.76 13.14
N LEU A 294 8.76 -28.64 12.55
CA LEU A 294 8.61 -28.39 11.11
C LEU A 294 9.32 -29.48 10.28
N ASP A 295 10.55 -29.85 10.66
CA ASP A 295 11.29 -30.95 10.00
C ASP A 295 10.50 -32.25 10.05
N THR A 296 9.91 -32.58 11.21
CA THR A 296 9.09 -33.79 11.37
C THR A 296 7.78 -33.72 10.55
N ILE A 297 7.18 -32.52 10.41
CA ILE A 297 5.98 -32.32 9.58
C ILE A 297 6.30 -32.61 8.12
N ILE A 298 7.42 -32.12 7.62
CA ILE A 298 7.85 -32.33 6.21
C ILE A 298 8.12 -33.82 5.92
N GLU A 299 8.54 -34.61 6.91
CA GLU A 299 8.75 -36.05 6.77
C GLU A 299 7.43 -36.87 6.75
N VAL A 300 6.28 -36.27 7.08
CA VAL A 300 5.00 -36.95 7.02
C VAL A 300 4.68 -37.32 5.56
N GLU A 301 4.52 -38.63 5.31
CA GLU A 301 4.19 -39.16 3.98
C GLU A 301 2.96 -38.43 3.38
N GLY A 302 3.15 -37.88 2.20
CA GLY A 302 2.14 -37.12 1.48
C GLY A 302 2.26 -35.61 1.65
N ILE A 303 3.01 -35.08 2.60
CA ILE A 303 3.33 -33.66 2.69
C ILE A 303 4.51 -33.35 1.76
N THR A 304 4.35 -32.36 0.88
CA THR A 304 5.39 -31.95 -0.07
C THR A 304 6.02 -30.63 0.33
N ASN A 305 5.31 -29.79 1.09
CA ASN A 305 5.81 -28.54 1.63
C ASN A 305 5.05 -28.16 2.90
N ALA A 306 5.71 -27.46 3.82
CA ALA A 306 5.13 -26.92 5.04
C ALA A 306 5.76 -25.58 5.37
N ASN A 307 4.97 -24.52 5.40
CA ASN A 307 5.40 -23.16 5.68
C ASN A 307 4.71 -22.65 6.95
N PRO A 308 5.45 -22.47 8.06
CA PRO A 308 4.94 -21.73 9.20
C PRO A 308 4.88 -20.24 8.85
N VAL A 309 3.75 -19.61 9.16
CA VAL A 309 3.46 -18.20 8.88
C VAL A 309 3.16 -17.51 10.20
N THR A 310 3.72 -16.30 10.36
CA THR A 310 3.42 -15.37 11.46
C THR A 310 2.93 -14.05 10.88
N LEU A 311 1.68 -13.66 11.21
CA LEU A 311 1.04 -12.43 10.76
C LEU A 311 1.01 -11.36 11.87
#